data_a8bb352f7ecb489e835350609e429837
#
_entry.id   a8bb352f7ecb489e835350609e429837
#
_cell.length_a   1.000
_cell.length_b   1.000
_cell.length_c   1.000
_cell.angle_alpha   90.00
_cell.angle_beta   90.00
_cell.angle_gamma   90.00
#
_symmetry.space_group_name_H-M   'P 1'
#
loop_
_entity.id
_entity.type
_entity.pdbx_description
1 polymer ?
#
loop_
_entity_poly.entity_id
_entity_poly.type
_entity_poly.pdbx_seq_one_letter_code
_entity_poly.pdbx_strand_id
1 'polypeptide(L)'
;MSILETITALSHEFGTTDYVRGGGGNTSCKDKHTLWVKPSGVTLTGLTPETFVAVDRSKLAKLYRIEPPADTSARESIVKEIMEQAVLANTSARASVEAPLHDSINARYVVHTHPFIVNGITCSKEGQAVCRELFPSSLWLDYINPGYTLCMKVRNEIQNYKDQNGCEPSLIFLKNHGVFVAAADADEIRRSYAEIISTLKVKYEQAGLALHLEVGPVPDELEVNTAKSVIRDSMQNSDLSIASSGFFDVAAGPISPDHIVYAKSYAMFGKPTLDSVLDFQNKHGYVPKVISFNNAVYGVAETEKNAMLALELAQDGALVEKLAGAFGGIEYMTDAAREFIENWEVESYRQKQM
;
A
#
# COMPACT_ATOMS: atom_id res chain seq x y z
N MET A 1 18.31 -23.55 2.20
CA MET A 1 17.09 -22.91 2.73
C MET A 1 15.86 -23.54 2.08
N SER A 2 14.84 -23.83 2.87
CA SER A 2 13.53 -24.22 2.34
C SER A 2 12.87 -23.05 1.59
N ILE A 3 11.82 -23.34 0.82
CA ILE A 3 11.08 -22.27 0.10
C ILE A 3 10.48 -21.24 1.07
N LEU A 4 10.02 -21.69 2.25
CA LEU A 4 9.45 -20.82 3.28
C LEU A 4 10.53 -19.98 3.99
N GLU A 5 11.68 -20.53 4.32
CA GLU A 5 12.80 -19.74 4.86
C GLU A 5 13.27 -18.66 3.88
N THR A 6 13.31 -19.00 2.59
CA THR A 6 13.73 -18.06 1.54
C THR A 6 12.73 -16.90 1.42
N ILE A 7 11.41 -17.15 1.37
CA ILE A 7 10.41 -16.07 1.27
C ILE A 7 10.32 -15.27 2.56
N THR A 8 10.57 -15.87 3.73
CA THR A 8 10.67 -15.16 5.00
C THR A 8 11.83 -14.17 4.97
N ALA A 9 13.01 -14.60 4.51
CA ALA A 9 14.16 -13.72 4.37
C ALA A 9 13.89 -12.54 3.43
N LEU A 10 13.26 -12.80 2.27
CA LEU A 10 12.82 -11.74 1.35
C LEU A 10 11.78 -10.80 2.00
N SER A 11 10.86 -11.34 2.80
CA SER A 11 9.86 -10.53 3.51
C SER A 11 10.50 -9.58 4.51
N HIS A 12 11.50 -10.02 5.24
CA HIS A 12 12.25 -9.17 6.16
C HIS A 12 13.08 -8.12 5.42
N GLU A 13 13.73 -8.49 4.32
CA GLU A 13 14.55 -7.59 3.51
C GLU A 13 13.70 -6.47 2.88
N PHE A 14 12.56 -6.82 2.29
CA PHE A 14 11.63 -5.88 1.65
C PHE A 14 10.48 -5.40 2.56
N GLY A 15 10.54 -5.71 3.85
CA GLY A 15 9.59 -5.25 4.86
C GLY A 15 9.99 -3.98 5.60
N THR A 16 11.12 -3.37 5.25
CA THR A 16 11.59 -2.13 5.86
C THR A 16 10.79 -0.93 5.37
N THR A 17 10.92 0.19 6.08
CA THR A 17 10.22 1.45 5.76
C THR A 17 10.59 2.06 4.41
N ASP A 18 11.67 1.60 3.78
CA ASP A 18 12.03 1.98 2.41
C ASP A 18 11.11 1.34 1.36
N TYR A 19 10.46 0.24 1.71
CA TYR A 19 9.64 -0.54 0.79
C TYR A 19 8.16 -0.57 1.14
N VAL A 20 7.80 -0.57 2.43
CA VAL A 20 6.40 -0.66 2.88
C VAL A 20 6.17 0.10 4.17
N ARG A 21 4.92 0.48 4.44
CA ARG A 21 4.47 1.05 5.71
C ARG A 21 3.38 0.18 6.32
N GLY A 22 3.36 0.09 7.63
CA GLY A 22 2.33 -0.64 8.36
C GLY A 22 2.14 -2.08 7.87
N GLY A 23 0.90 -2.46 7.58
CA GLY A 23 0.54 -3.77 7.03
C GLY A 23 0.62 -3.88 5.51
N GLY A 24 1.15 -2.87 4.82
CA GLY A 24 1.29 -2.82 3.37
C GLY A 24 2.20 -3.90 2.81
N GLY A 25 2.08 -4.12 1.50
CA GLY A 25 2.84 -5.12 0.78
C GLY A 25 2.48 -6.57 1.10
N ASN A 26 2.89 -7.46 0.23
CA ASN A 26 2.66 -8.90 0.34
C ASN A 26 3.83 -9.69 -0.22
N THR A 27 4.05 -10.86 0.35
CA THR A 27 5.02 -11.83 -0.17
C THR A 27 4.39 -13.21 -0.25
N SER A 28 4.81 -13.96 -1.23
CA SER A 28 4.38 -15.35 -1.39
C SER A 28 5.46 -16.20 -2.04
N CYS A 29 5.38 -17.49 -1.75
CA CYS A 29 6.05 -18.51 -2.54
C CYS A 29 5.06 -19.62 -2.90
N LYS A 30 5.35 -20.35 -3.97
CA LYS A 30 4.47 -21.44 -4.41
C LYS A 30 5.22 -22.59 -5.06
N ASP A 31 4.58 -23.73 -5.00
CA ASP A 31 4.88 -24.88 -5.85
C ASP A 31 3.70 -25.18 -6.79
N LYS A 32 3.67 -26.39 -7.35
CA LYS A 32 2.59 -26.83 -8.26
C LYS A 32 1.22 -26.85 -7.58
N HIS A 33 1.15 -27.15 -6.28
CA HIS A 33 -0.10 -27.45 -5.56
C HIS A 33 -0.47 -26.41 -4.52
N THR A 34 0.51 -25.77 -3.89
CA THR A 34 0.34 -24.90 -2.74
C THR A 34 0.92 -23.52 -3.00
N LEU A 35 0.15 -22.49 -2.64
CA LEU A 35 0.58 -21.11 -2.48
C LEU A 35 0.73 -20.85 -0.98
N TRP A 36 1.89 -20.37 -0.55
CA TRP A 36 2.10 -19.81 0.78
C TRP A 36 2.15 -18.29 0.66
N VAL A 37 1.24 -17.60 1.34
CA VAL A 37 1.08 -16.15 1.24
C VAL A 37 1.00 -15.52 2.62
N LYS A 38 1.42 -14.26 2.72
CA LYS A 38 1.33 -13.47 3.94
C LYS A 38 -0.12 -13.43 4.48
N PRO A 39 -0.35 -13.63 5.79
CA PRO A 39 -1.66 -13.41 6.38
C PRO A 39 -2.04 -11.93 6.38
N SER A 40 -3.33 -11.64 6.37
CA SER A 40 -3.86 -10.28 6.50
C SER A 40 -3.55 -9.71 7.88
N GLY A 41 -3.18 -8.41 7.96
CA GLY A 41 -2.92 -7.71 9.22
C GLY A 41 -1.54 -7.94 9.86
N VAL A 42 -0.65 -8.69 9.22
CA VAL A 42 0.74 -8.90 9.69
C VAL A 42 1.69 -8.05 8.87
N THR A 43 2.73 -7.49 9.50
CA THR A 43 3.81 -6.79 8.77
C THR A 43 4.72 -7.79 8.08
N LEU A 44 5.43 -7.39 7.02
CA LEU A 44 6.41 -8.27 6.36
C LEU A 44 7.55 -8.68 7.28
N THR A 45 8.03 -7.76 8.13
CA THR A 45 9.08 -8.04 9.12
C THR A 45 8.65 -8.96 10.26
N GLY A 46 7.33 -9.09 10.50
CA GLY A 46 6.78 -9.99 11.51
C GLY A 46 6.56 -11.42 11.05
N LEU A 47 6.87 -11.75 9.78
CA LEU A 47 6.67 -13.10 9.24
C LEU A 47 7.73 -14.10 9.73
N THR A 48 7.27 -15.31 10.00
CA THR A 48 8.12 -16.50 10.16
C THR A 48 7.66 -17.57 9.18
N PRO A 49 8.45 -18.62 8.91
CA PRO A 49 8.02 -19.70 8.01
C PRO A 49 6.65 -20.29 8.37
N GLU A 50 6.31 -20.33 9.67
CA GLU A 50 5.08 -20.95 10.18
C GLU A 50 3.86 -20.02 10.07
N THR A 51 4.08 -18.72 9.91
CA THR A 51 2.98 -17.73 9.84
C THR A 51 2.36 -17.62 8.45
N PHE A 52 3.04 -18.11 7.40
CA PHE A 52 2.46 -18.10 6.06
C PHE A 52 1.21 -18.97 5.98
N VAL A 53 0.18 -18.44 5.35
CA VAL A 53 -1.07 -19.18 5.09
C VAL A 53 -0.89 -20.03 3.86
N ALA A 54 -1.04 -21.35 4.02
CA ALA A 54 -1.01 -22.29 2.91
C ALA A 54 -2.39 -22.39 2.24
N VAL A 55 -2.42 -22.20 0.93
CA VAL A 55 -3.63 -22.18 0.10
C VAL A 55 -3.52 -23.24 -0.99
N ASP A 56 -4.54 -24.09 -1.11
CA ASP A 56 -4.69 -25.08 -2.19
C ASP A 56 -4.99 -24.35 -3.50
N ARG A 57 -4.03 -24.39 -4.44
CA ARG A 57 -4.12 -23.72 -5.73
C ARG A 57 -5.23 -24.27 -6.62
N SER A 58 -5.58 -25.56 -6.49
CA SER A 58 -6.66 -26.18 -7.26
C SER A 58 -8.04 -25.71 -6.81
N LYS A 59 -8.21 -25.47 -5.50
CA LYS A 59 -9.44 -24.89 -4.94
C LYS A 59 -9.53 -23.42 -5.25
N LEU A 60 -8.41 -22.67 -5.11
CA LEU A 60 -8.33 -21.25 -5.45
C LEU A 60 -8.67 -21.00 -6.93
N ALA A 61 -8.27 -21.91 -7.82
CA ALA A 61 -8.56 -21.82 -9.26
C ALA A 61 -10.07 -21.77 -9.61
N LYS A 62 -10.95 -22.15 -8.68
CA LYS A 62 -12.42 -21.97 -8.86
C LYS A 62 -12.77 -20.49 -9.01
N LEU A 63 -12.04 -19.62 -8.30
CA LEU A 63 -12.24 -18.17 -8.35
C LEU A 63 -12.12 -17.60 -9.77
N TYR A 64 -11.26 -18.17 -10.60
CA TYR A 64 -11.00 -17.69 -11.96
C TYR A 64 -12.06 -18.13 -12.98
N ARG A 65 -13.04 -18.92 -12.54
CA ARG A 65 -14.08 -19.52 -13.39
C ARG A 65 -15.49 -19.10 -13.01
N ILE A 66 -15.65 -18.35 -11.92
CA ILE A 66 -16.96 -17.85 -11.52
C ILE A 66 -17.40 -16.71 -12.46
N GLU A 67 -18.72 -16.60 -12.68
CA GLU A 67 -19.34 -15.38 -13.19
C GLU A 67 -19.66 -14.49 -11.99
N PRO A 68 -18.89 -13.41 -11.76
CA PRO A 68 -19.06 -12.64 -10.54
C PRO A 68 -20.37 -11.84 -10.60
N PRO A 69 -21.11 -11.73 -9.49
CA PRO A 69 -22.24 -10.82 -9.40
C PRO A 69 -21.83 -9.38 -9.71
N ALA A 70 -22.75 -8.61 -10.30
CA ALA A 70 -22.55 -7.18 -10.52
C ALA A 70 -22.49 -6.41 -9.18
N ASP A 71 -23.26 -6.86 -8.20
CA ASP A 71 -23.22 -6.30 -6.83
C ASP A 71 -21.89 -6.64 -6.15
N THR A 72 -21.23 -5.59 -5.63
CA THR A 72 -19.91 -5.70 -5.00
C THR A 72 -19.94 -6.54 -3.74
N SER A 73 -20.94 -6.39 -2.87
CA SER A 73 -21.02 -7.11 -1.61
C SER A 73 -21.25 -8.61 -1.83
N ALA A 74 -22.14 -8.96 -2.74
CA ALA A 74 -22.39 -10.35 -3.13
C ALA A 74 -21.15 -11.00 -3.74
N ARG A 75 -20.43 -10.27 -4.59
CA ARG A 75 -19.17 -10.72 -5.20
C ARG A 75 -18.10 -10.98 -4.14
N GLU A 76 -17.85 -10.03 -3.25
CA GLU A 76 -16.84 -10.17 -2.20
C GLU A 76 -17.17 -11.31 -1.22
N SER A 77 -18.46 -11.58 -0.96
CA SER A 77 -18.89 -12.72 -0.14
C SER A 77 -18.55 -14.06 -0.79
N ILE A 78 -18.78 -14.22 -2.09
CA ILE A 78 -18.41 -15.44 -2.83
C ILE A 78 -16.89 -15.61 -2.87
N VAL A 79 -16.16 -14.54 -3.13
CA VAL A 79 -14.69 -14.55 -3.15
C VAL A 79 -14.13 -14.99 -1.80
N LYS A 80 -14.66 -14.43 -0.70
CA LYS A 80 -14.29 -14.79 0.66
C LYS A 80 -14.53 -16.26 0.95
N GLU A 81 -15.71 -16.79 0.59
CA GLU A 81 -16.04 -18.20 0.78
C GLU A 81 -15.08 -19.13 0.04
N ILE A 82 -14.78 -18.84 -1.24
CA ILE A 82 -13.85 -19.65 -2.05
C ILE A 82 -12.44 -19.58 -1.43
N MET A 83 -12.01 -18.41 -0.99
CA MET A 83 -10.72 -18.22 -0.33
C MET A 83 -10.61 -19.02 0.96
N GLU A 84 -11.63 -18.97 1.82
CA GLU A 84 -11.68 -19.73 3.08
C GLU A 84 -11.65 -21.24 2.83
N GLN A 85 -12.35 -21.74 1.83
CA GLN A 85 -12.34 -23.15 1.43
C GLN A 85 -11.01 -23.59 0.82
N ALA A 86 -10.24 -22.67 0.26
CA ALA A 86 -8.94 -22.95 -0.33
C ALA A 86 -7.81 -22.99 0.72
N VAL A 87 -7.97 -22.36 1.88
CA VAL A 87 -6.98 -22.44 2.96
C VAL A 87 -6.85 -23.88 3.43
N LEU A 88 -5.60 -24.38 3.47
CA LEU A 88 -5.32 -25.72 4.00
C LEU A 88 -5.46 -25.69 5.52
N ALA A 89 -6.11 -26.72 6.08
CA ALA A 89 -6.37 -26.85 7.51
C ALA A 89 -5.05 -26.80 8.28
N ASN A 90 -4.96 -25.93 9.29
CA ASN A 90 -4.01 -25.78 10.39
C ASN A 90 -3.70 -24.34 10.77
N THR A 91 -4.42 -23.35 10.17
CA THR A 91 -4.27 -21.94 10.56
C THR A 91 -5.62 -21.28 10.75
N SER A 92 -5.76 -20.47 11.79
CA SER A 92 -6.90 -19.56 11.99
C SER A 92 -6.66 -18.20 11.30
N ALA A 93 -5.48 -18.01 10.70
CA ALA A 93 -5.13 -16.77 10.04
C ALA A 93 -5.83 -16.65 8.67
N ARG A 94 -6.32 -15.48 8.37
CA ARG A 94 -6.92 -15.15 7.07
C ARG A 94 -5.80 -14.86 6.06
N ALA A 95 -5.80 -15.55 4.92
CA ALA A 95 -4.91 -15.22 3.81
C ALA A 95 -5.13 -13.78 3.33
N SER A 96 -4.08 -13.14 2.83
CA SER A 96 -4.21 -11.83 2.18
C SER A 96 -5.25 -11.88 1.06
N VAL A 97 -6.02 -10.82 0.91
CA VAL A 97 -6.99 -10.66 -0.21
C VAL A 97 -6.31 -10.66 -1.57
N GLU A 98 -5.01 -10.42 -1.63
CA GLU A 98 -4.20 -10.47 -2.84
C GLU A 98 -3.67 -11.88 -3.16
N ALA A 99 -3.98 -12.90 -2.35
CA ALA A 99 -3.54 -14.27 -2.62
C ALA A 99 -3.91 -14.77 -4.04
N PRO A 100 -5.12 -14.49 -4.58
CA PRO A 100 -5.42 -14.87 -5.96
C PRO A 100 -4.57 -14.16 -7.00
N LEU A 101 -4.19 -12.90 -6.74
CA LEU A 101 -3.28 -12.15 -7.62
C LEU A 101 -1.88 -12.78 -7.59
N HIS A 102 -1.36 -13.07 -6.39
CA HIS A 102 -0.08 -13.77 -6.22
C HIS A 102 -0.08 -15.15 -6.90
N ASP A 103 -1.19 -15.89 -6.86
CA ASP A 103 -1.33 -17.17 -7.56
C ASP A 103 -1.31 -17.02 -9.09
N SER A 104 -1.87 -15.92 -9.59
CA SER A 104 -1.97 -15.65 -11.03
C SER A 104 -0.62 -15.32 -11.69
N ILE A 105 0.37 -14.87 -10.93
CA ILE A 105 1.74 -14.62 -11.40
C ILE A 105 2.50 -15.94 -11.33
N ASN A 106 2.90 -16.50 -12.47
CA ASN A 106 3.50 -17.84 -12.55
C ASN A 106 5.02 -17.83 -12.25
N ALA A 107 5.39 -17.42 -11.04
CA ALA A 107 6.74 -17.43 -10.54
C ALA A 107 6.80 -18.09 -9.15
N ARG A 108 7.94 -18.67 -8.78
CA ARG A 108 8.11 -19.33 -7.49
C ARG A 108 8.00 -18.37 -6.32
N TYR A 109 8.58 -17.17 -6.46
CA TYR A 109 8.57 -16.10 -5.47
C TYR A 109 7.91 -14.88 -6.07
N VAL A 110 7.07 -14.22 -5.29
CA VAL A 110 6.43 -12.96 -5.63
C VAL A 110 6.55 -12.02 -4.43
N VAL A 111 7.13 -10.86 -4.66
CA VAL A 111 7.27 -9.79 -3.67
C VAL A 111 6.54 -8.57 -4.19
N HIS A 112 5.57 -8.10 -3.42
CA HIS A 112 4.78 -6.90 -3.69
C HIS A 112 5.05 -5.85 -2.62
N THR A 113 5.46 -4.66 -3.03
CA THR A 113 5.80 -3.57 -2.13
C THR A 113 5.35 -2.22 -2.68
N HIS A 114 5.33 -1.21 -1.81
CA HIS A 114 4.87 0.15 -2.10
C HIS A 114 5.96 1.20 -1.81
N PRO A 115 7.21 1.08 -2.35
CA PRO A 115 8.28 2.00 -2.02
C PRO A 115 7.94 3.41 -2.50
N PHE A 116 8.20 4.44 -1.68
CA PHE A 116 7.98 5.84 -2.08
C PHE A 116 8.70 6.19 -3.39
N ILE A 117 9.88 5.62 -3.61
CA ILE A 117 10.65 5.82 -4.83
C ILE A 117 9.95 5.26 -6.08
N VAL A 118 9.21 4.15 -5.94
CA VAL A 118 8.36 3.59 -7.00
C VAL A 118 7.04 4.36 -7.10
N ASN A 119 6.46 4.73 -5.95
CA ASN A 119 5.20 5.47 -5.93
C ASN A 119 5.36 6.89 -6.51
N GLY A 120 6.55 7.47 -6.50
CA GLY A 120 6.83 8.69 -7.24
C GLY A 120 6.55 8.59 -8.75
N ILE A 121 6.79 7.43 -9.37
CA ILE A 121 6.42 7.21 -10.78
C ILE A 121 4.99 6.65 -10.90
N THR A 122 4.57 5.70 -10.04
CA THR A 122 3.23 5.08 -10.18
C THR A 122 2.09 6.04 -9.86
N CYS A 123 2.35 7.09 -9.09
CA CYS A 123 1.38 8.14 -8.75
C CYS A 123 1.55 9.41 -9.60
N SER A 124 2.28 9.37 -10.70
CA SER A 124 2.54 10.55 -11.54
C SER A 124 1.74 10.54 -12.85
N LYS A 125 1.53 11.75 -13.42
CA LYS A 125 0.78 11.94 -14.67
C LYS A 125 1.43 11.26 -15.88
N GLU A 126 2.76 11.26 -15.94
CA GLU A 126 3.52 10.67 -17.05
C GLU A 126 4.04 9.27 -16.72
N GLY A 127 3.65 8.71 -15.58
CA GLY A 127 4.19 7.47 -15.02
C GLY A 127 4.17 6.30 -15.99
N GLN A 128 3.07 6.08 -16.72
CA GLN A 128 2.96 5.00 -17.68
C GLN A 128 3.96 5.15 -18.83
N ALA A 129 4.09 6.36 -19.39
CA ALA A 129 4.98 6.61 -20.51
C ALA A 129 6.45 6.44 -20.10
N VAL A 130 6.82 7.01 -18.96
CA VAL A 130 8.17 6.91 -18.39
C VAL A 130 8.50 5.48 -17.96
N CYS A 131 7.55 4.76 -17.34
CA CYS A 131 7.74 3.36 -16.98
C CYS A 131 8.01 2.48 -18.22
N ARG A 132 7.30 2.72 -19.32
CA ARG A 132 7.52 2.01 -20.58
C ARG A 132 8.91 2.29 -21.18
N GLU A 133 9.42 3.52 -21.02
CA GLU A 133 10.78 3.89 -21.45
C GLU A 133 11.84 3.22 -20.59
N LEU A 134 11.71 3.28 -19.25
CA LEU A 134 12.73 2.83 -18.30
C LEU A 134 12.72 1.31 -18.10
N PHE A 135 11.54 0.70 -18.16
CA PHE A 135 11.32 -0.72 -17.88
C PHE A 135 10.50 -1.36 -19.01
N PRO A 136 11.03 -1.43 -20.26
CA PRO A 136 10.28 -1.84 -21.45
C PRO A 136 9.72 -3.27 -21.36
N SER A 137 10.31 -4.12 -20.51
CA SER A 137 9.86 -5.50 -20.28
C SER A 137 8.88 -5.62 -19.08
N SER A 138 8.42 -4.50 -18.54
CA SER A 138 7.43 -4.52 -17.45
C SER A 138 6.01 -4.42 -17.99
N LEU A 139 5.07 -4.85 -17.15
CA LEU A 139 3.64 -4.61 -17.35
C LEU A 139 3.22 -3.41 -16.50
N TRP A 140 2.54 -2.43 -17.11
CA TRP A 140 1.88 -1.34 -16.42
C TRP A 140 0.38 -1.59 -16.39
N LEU A 141 -0.23 -1.39 -15.22
CA LEU A 141 -1.68 -1.44 -15.04
C LEU A 141 -2.18 -0.13 -14.46
N ASP A 142 -3.20 0.43 -15.09
CA ASP A 142 -3.92 1.57 -14.53
C ASP A 142 -4.62 1.18 -13.23
N TYR A 143 -4.98 2.19 -12.42
CA TYR A 143 -5.61 1.94 -11.14
C TYR A 143 -6.89 1.11 -11.27
N ILE A 144 -6.97 0.10 -10.45
CA ILE A 144 -8.13 -0.78 -10.31
C ILE A 144 -8.33 -1.04 -8.82
N ASN A 145 -9.58 -1.00 -8.37
CA ASN A 145 -9.90 -1.31 -6.99
C ASN A 145 -9.35 -2.68 -6.58
N PRO A 146 -8.63 -2.75 -5.45
CA PRO A 146 -8.03 -4.00 -4.98
C PRO A 146 -9.07 -5.10 -4.72
N GLY A 147 -8.60 -6.34 -4.59
CA GLY A 147 -9.46 -7.51 -4.43
C GLY A 147 -9.68 -8.26 -5.74
N TYR A 148 -10.86 -8.87 -5.90
CA TYR A 148 -11.18 -9.74 -7.03
C TYR A 148 -11.01 -9.07 -8.40
N THR A 149 -11.50 -7.84 -8.53
CA THR A 149 -11.47 -7.11 -9.81
C THR A 149 -10.02 -6.87 -10.29
N LEU A 150 -9.15 -6.43 -9.37
CA LEU A 150 -7.72 -6.28 -9.65
C LEU A 150 -7.08 -7.61 -10.05
N CYS A 151 -7.35 -8.68 -9.30
CA CYS A 151 -6.82 -10.00 -9.59
C CYS A 151 -7.17 -10.47 -11.01
N MET A 152 -8.44 -10.38 -11.40
CA MET A 152 -8.89 -10.80 -12.73
C MET A 152 -8.30 -9.94 -13.84
N LYS A 153 -8.18 -8.63 -13.62
CA LYS A 153 -7.55 -7.73 -14.60
C LYS A 153 -6.06 -8.06 -14.76
N VAL A 154 -5.32 -8.19 -13.65
CA VAL A 154 -3.89 -8.57 -13.69
C VAL A 154 -3.71 -9.87 -14.43
N ARG A 155 -4.53 -10.89 -14.13
CA ARG A 155 -4.47 -12.19 -14.78
C ARG A 155 -4.66 -12.09 -16.30
N ASN A 156 -5.64 -11.32 -16.75
CA ASN A 156 -5.91 -11.11 -18.18
C ASN A 156 -4.76 -10.36 -18.86
N GLU A 157 -4.22 -9.33 -18.20
CA GLU A 157 -3.13 -8.54 -18.78
C GLU A 157 -1.79 -9.32 -18.80
N ILE A 158 -1.53 -10.19 -17.84
CA ILE A 158 -0.40 -11.13 -17.89
C ILE A 158 -0.53 -12.06 -19.11
N GLN A 159 -1.75 -12.56 -19.38
CA GLN A 159 -1.98 -13.42 -20.55
C GLN A 159 -1.79 -12.63 -21.85
N ASN A 160 -2.35 -11.42 -21.95
CA ASN A 160 -2.15 -10.53 -23.10
C ASN A 160 -0.67 -10.22 -23.34
N TYR A 161 0.08 -9.92 -22.27
CA TYR A 161 1.51 -9.66 -22.33
C TYR A 161 2.27 -10.90 -22.85
N LYS A 162 1.92 -12.08 -22.33
CA LYS A 162 2.52 -13.35 -22.74
C LYS A 162 2.27 -13.67 -24.22
N ASP A 163 1.05 -13.42 -24.68
CA ASP A 163 0.69 -13.65 -26.09
C ASP A 163 1.46 -12.72 -27.06
N GLN A 164 1.78 -11.52 -26.59
CA GLN A 164 2.55 -10.53 -27.36
C GLN A 164 4.06 -10.73 -27.30
N ASN A 165 4.60 -11.14 -26.15
CA ASN A 165 6.04 -11.15 -25.87
C ASN A 165 6.64 -12.56 -25.78
N GLY A 166 5.81 -13.64 -25.77
CA GLY A 166 6.25 -15.01 -25.63
C GLY A 166 6.64 -15.43 -24.21
N CYS A 167 6.63 -14.52 -23.24
CA CYS A 167 6.95 -14.77 -21.82
C CYS A 167 6.04 -13.94 -20.92
N GLU A 168 5.94 -14.33 -19.65
CA GLU A 168 5.21 -13.55 -18.64
C GLU A 168 6.07 -12.39 -18.10
N PRO A 169 5.47 -11.26 -17.69
CA PRO A 169 6.22 -10.15 -17.10
C PRO A 169 6.75 -10.54 -15.71
N SER A 170 8.00 -10.20 -15.43
CA SER A 170 8.60 -10.34 -14.09
C SER A 170 8.37 -9.11 -13.22
N LEU A 171 8.04 -7.97 -13.83
CA LEU A 171 7.76 -6.69 -13.18
C LEU A 171 6.36 -6.21 -13.57
N ILE A 172 5.54 -5.88 -12.58
CA ILE A 172 4.20 -5.33 -12.78
C ILE A 172 4.08 -4.07 -11.93
N PHE A 173 3.97 -2.91 -12.58
CA PHE A 173 3.71 -1.64 -11.91
C PHE A 173 2.22 -1.37 -11.89
N LEU A 174 1.70 -1.01 -10.72
CA LEU A 174 0.31 -0.64 -10.50
C LEU A 174 0.20 0.85 -10.23
N LYS A 175 -0.56 1.56 -11.06
CA LYS A 175 -0.85 2.99 -10.86
C LYS A 175 -1.46 3.25 -9.49
N ASN A 176 -0.97 4.27 -8.77
CA ASN A 176 -1.39 4.66 -7.42
C ASN A 176 -1.35 3.50 -6.41
N HIS A 177 -0.40 2.55 -6.54
CA HIS A 177 -0.34 1.41 -5.64
C HIS A 177 1.10 0.99 -5.31
N GLY A 178 1.83 0.44 -6.28
CA GLY A 178 3.17 -0.10 -6.04
C GLY A 178 3.66 -0.99 -7.16
N VAL A 179 4.50 -1.99 -6.82
CA VAL A 179 5.14 -2.90 -7.77
C VAL A 179 5.11 -4.35 -7.29
N PHE A 180 4.89 -5.27 -8.23
CA PHE A 180 5.16 -6.70 -8.07
C PHE A 180 6.46 -7.05 -8.76
N VAL A 181 7.31 -7.78 -8.05
CA VAL A 181 8.52 -8.42 -8.58
C VAL A 181 8.37 -9.92 -8.42
N ALA A 182 8.53 -10.64 -9.51
CA ALA A 182 8.30 -12.07 -9.58
C ALA A 182 9.48 -12.80 -10.22
N ALA A 183 9.98 -13.87 -9.57
CA ALA A 183 11.12 -14.61 -10.08
C ALA A 183 11.15 -16.08 -9.63
N ALA A 184 12.02 -16.88 -10.27
CA ALA A 184 12.25 -18.25 -9.92
C ALA A 184 13.13 -18.42 -8.67
N ASP A 185 14.01 -17.44 -8.40
CA ASP A 185 14.92 -17.45 -7.25
C ASP A 185 14.99 -16.08 -6.54
N ALA A 186 15.50 -16.07 -5.30
CA ALA A 186 15.56 -14.89 -4.46
C ALA A 186 16.56 -13.83 -4.96
N ASP A 187 17.65 -14.25 -5.58
CA ASP A 187 18.68 -13.30 -6.04
C ASP A 187 18.19 -12.53 -7.26
N GLU A 188 17.34 -13.14 -8.06
CA GLU A 188 16.66 -12.46 -9.17
C GLU A 188 15.67 -11.40 -8.66
N ILE A 189 14.91 -11.66 -7.59
CA ILE A 189 14.08 -10.66 -6.90
C ILE A 189 14.95 -9.48 -6.46
N ARG A 190 16.09 -9.75 -5.80
CA ARG A 190 17.01 -8.70 -5.33
C ARG A 190 17.58 -7.87 -6.47
N ARG A 191 18.03 -8.52 -7.55
CA ARG A 191 18.54 -7.81 -8.73
C ARG A 191 17.49 -6.91 -9.36
N SER A 192 16.27 -7.39 -9.50
CA SER A 192 15.16 -6.59 -10.06
C SER A 192 14.84 -5.38 -9.20
N TYR A 193 14.75 -5.52 -7.87
CA TYR A 193 14.56 -4.36 -6.99
C TYR A 193 15.74 -3.39 -7.05
N ALA A 194 16.98 -3.88 -7.05
CA ALA A 194 18.16 -3.02 -7.15
C ALA A 194 18.16 -2.24 -8.47
N GLU A 195 17.78 -2.85 -9.58
CA GLU A 195 17.64 -2.21 -10.89
C GLU A 195 16.55 -1.12 -10.88
N ILE A 196 15.35 -1.45 -10.37
CA ILE A 196 14.25 -0.48 -10.25
C ILE A 196 14.71 0.74 -9.44
N ILE A 197 15.22 0.50 -8.24
CA ILE A 197 15.62 1.56 -7.31
C ILE A 197 16.75 2.41 -7.89
N SER A 198 17.80 1.80 -8.46
CA SER A 198 18.92 2.54 -9.05
C SER A 198 18.49 3.37 -10.27
N THR A 199 17.66 2.82 -11.14
CA THR A 199 17.15 3.52 -12.32
C THR A 199 16.32 4.75 -11.93
N LEU A 200 15.41 4.60 -10.97
CA LEU A 200 14.58 5.71 -10.50
C LEU A 200 15.39 6.77 -9.74
N LYS A 201 16.38 6.36 -8.91
CA LYS A 201 17.31 7.29 -8.25
C LYS A 201 17.98 8.22 -9.24
N VAL A 202 18.52 7.68 -10.34
CA VAL A 202 19.16 8.49 -11.39
C VAL A 202 18.18 9.50 -11.98
N LYS A 203 16.93 9.14 -12.21
CA LYS A 203 15.91 10.06 -12.76
C LYS A 203 15.56 11.17 -11.78
N TYR A 204 15.41 10.87 -10.48
CA TYR A 204 15.18 11.89 -9.45
C TYR A 204 16.39 12.83 -9.27
N GLU A 205 17.59 12.30 -9.28
CA GLU A 205 18.82 13.10 -9.25
C GLU A 205 18.91 14.04 -10.46
N GLN A 206 18.58 13.56 -11.67
CA GLN A 206 18.53 14.38 -12.89
C GLN A 206 17.47 15.48 -12.81
N ALA A 207 16.38 15.24 -12.10
CA ALA A 207 15.33 16.23 -11.83
C ALA A 207 15.69 17.17 -10.65
N GLY A 208 16.84 17.00 -10.00
CA GLY A 208 17.26 17.79 -8.84
C GLY A 208 16.46 17.52 -7.57
N LEU A 209 15.82 16.33 -7.46
CA LEU A 209 14.98 15.97 -6.34
C LEU A 209 15.72 15.10 -5.32
N ALA A 210 15.70 15.52 -4.05
CA ALA A 210 16.22 14.73 -2.94
C ALA A 210 15.26 13.59 -2.59
N LEU A 211 15.82 12.41 -2.27
CA LEU A 211 15.10 11.20 -1.89
C LEU A 211 14.71 11.15 -0.40
N HIS A 212 14.66 12.28 0.23
CA HIS A 212 14.20 12.45 1.61
C HIS A 212 13.26 13.65 1.70
N LEU A 213 12.36 13.58 2.64
CA LEU A 213 11.48 14.69 2.96
C LEU A 213 12.24 15.70 3.82
N GLU A 214 12.24 16.96 3.41
CA GLU A 214 12.70 18.05 4.25
C GLU A 214 11.62 18.38 5.27
N VAL A 215 11.95 18.20 6.54
CA VAL A 215 11.07 18.47 7.67
C VAL A 215 11.63 19.65 8.43
N GLY A 216 10.80 20.63 8.73
CA GLY A 216 11.17 21.80 9.52
C GLY A 216 11.59 21.43 10.94
N PRO A 217 12.08 22.40 11.72
CA PRO A 217 12.42 22.17 13.12
C PRO A 217 11.24 21.58 13.90
N VAL A 218 11.53 20.60 14.75
CA VAL A 218 10.51 20.08 15.68
C VAL A 218 10.24 21.17 16.72
N PRO A 219 8.96 21.57 16.96
CA PRO A 219 8.62 22.53 18.01
C PRO A 219 9.05 22.03 19.38
N ASP A 220 9.23 22.94 20.33
CA ASP A 220 9.58 22.56 21.69
C ASP A 220 8.47 21.75 22.39
N GLU A 221 8.82 21.09 23.49
CA GLU A 221 7.91 20.19 24.20
C GLU A 221 6.66 20.92 24.71
N LEU A 222 6.77 22.18 25.15
CA LEU A 222 5.64 22.96 25.62
C LEU A 222 4.68 23.29 24.50
N GLU A 223 5.20 23.69 23.33
CA GLU A 223 4.40 23.95 22.12
C GLU A 223 3.69 22.69 21.65
N VAL A 224 4.38 21.55 21.59
CA VAL A 224 3.82 20.25 21.23
C VAL A 224 2.71 19.84 22.20
N ASN A 225 2.95 19.94 23.51
CA ASN A 225 1.94 19.56 24.51
C ASN A 225 0.72 20.49 24.47
N THR A 226 0.94 21.77 24.24
CA THR A 226 -0.16 22.76 24.05
C THR A 226 -0.99 22.40 22.80
N ALA A 227 -0.33 22.08 21.69
CA ALA A 227 -0.99 21.69 20.46
C ALA A 227 -1.80 20.39 20.62
N LYS A 228 -1.23 19.39 21.31
CA LYS A 228 -1.92 18.13 21.64
C LYS A 228 -3.18 18.35 22.47
N SER A 229 -3.14 19.26 23.44
CA SER A 229 -4.34 19.64 24.21
C SER A 229 -5.39 20.27 23.31
N VAL A 230 -5.01 21.24 22.47
CA VAL A 230 -5.93 21.87 21.51
C VAL A 230 -6.59 20.85 20.58
N ILE A 231 -5.84 19.88 20.07
CA ILE A 231 -6.39 18.81 19.22
C ILE A 231 -7.41 17.97 19.98
N ARG A 232 -7.07 17.49 21.22
CA ARG A 232 -7.98 16.69 22.05
C ARG A 232 -9.26 17.45 22.37
N ASP A 233 -9.14 18.70 22.78
CA ASP A 233 -10.28 19.57 23.11
C ASP A 233 -11.19 19.78 21.89
N SER A 234 -10.61 20.06 20.71
CA SER A 234 -11.37 20.27 19.47
C SER A 234 -12.07 19.01 18.97
N MET A 235 -11.53 17.82 19.27
CA MET A 235 -12.11 16.53 18.92
C MET A 235 -12.99 15.95 20.04
N GLN A 236 -13.11 16.62 21.18
CA GLN A 236 -13.85 16.16 22.37
C GLN A 236 -13.44 14.74 22.81
N ASN A 237 -12.14 14.42 22.70
CA ASN A 237 -11.61 13.11 23.06
C ASN A 237 -10.23 13.25 23.72
N SER A 238 -10.20 13.10 25.06
CA SER A 238 -8.99 13.17 25.89
C SER A 238 -8.01 12.03 25.67
N ASP A 239 -8.51 10.87 25.19
CA ASP A 239 -7.74 9.62 25.10
C ASP A 239 -6.99 9.47 23.78
N LEU A 240 -7.14 10.44 22.87
CA LEU A 240 -6.43 10.42 21.60
C LEU A 240 -4.91 10.43 21.78
N SER A 241 -4.27 9.50 21.12
CA SER A 241 -2.83 9.49 20.90
C SER A 241 -2.47 10.40 19.75
N ILE A 242 -1.41 11.20 19.94
CA ILE A 242 -0.99 12.21 18.94
C ILE A 242 0.53 12.14 18.78
N ALA A 243 0.97 11.76 17.58
CA ALA A 243 2.35 11.87 17.14
C ALA A 243 2.60 13.27 16.54
N SER A 244 3.83 13.76 16.61
CA SER A 244 4.19 15.09 16.11
C SER A 244 5.50 15.07 15.35
N SER A 245 5.59 15.93 14.34
CA SER A 245 6.78 16.20 13.53
C SER A 245 6.91 17.69 13.31
N GLY A 246 8.08 18.18 12.90
CA GLY A 246 8.19 19.51 12.33
C GLY A 246 7.34 19.65 11.07
N PHE A 247 7.24 20.87 10.57
CA PHE A 247 6.42 21.18 9.39
C PHE A 247 6.97 20.52 8.12
N PHE A 248 6.09 20.03 7.30
CA PHE A 248 6.28 19.65 5.89
C PHE A 248 4.97 19.87 5.13
N ASP A 249 5.06 20.03 3.82
CA ASP A 249 3.90 20.16 2.96
C ASP A 249 3.20 18.81 2.85
N VAL A 250 2.03 18.68 3.46
CA VAL A 250 1.21 17.47 3.42
C VAL A 250 0.52 17.37 2.07
N ALA A 251 0.52 16.19 1.46
CA ALA A 251 -0.14 15.95 0.17
C ALA A 251 -1.62 16.39 0.18
N ALA A 252 -2.04 17.01 -0.93
CA ALA A 252 -3.34 17.67 -1.01
C ALA A 252 -4.51 16.71 -1.32
N GLY A 253 -4.25 15.42 -1.60
CA GLY A 253 -5.28 14.47 -2.00
C GLY A 253 -4.88 13.00 -1.83
N PRO A 254 -5.79 12.08 -2.23
CA PRO A 254 -5.61 10.63 -2.04
C PRO A 254 -4.53 10.07 -3.00
N ILE A 255 -3.46 9.53 -2.45
CA ILE A 255 -2.28 9.05 -3.20
C ILE A 255 -2.41 7.57 -3.56
N SER A 256 -2.62 6.71 -2.56
CA SER A 256 -2.70 5.26 -2.74
C SER A 256 -3.59 4.62 -1.66
N PRO A 257 -4.00 3.35 -1.81
CA PRO A 257 -4.78 2.65 -0.79
C PRO A 257 -4.17 2.70 0.60
N ASP A 258 -2.86 2.46 0.77
CA ASP A 258 -2.23 2.49 2.09
C ASP A 258 -2.33 3.87 2.76
N HIS A 259 -2.10 4.95 2.02
CA HIS A 259 -2.26 6.31 2.54
C HIS A 259 -3.68 6.57 3.03
N ILE A 260 -4.70 6.16 2.23
CA ILE A 260 -6.11 6.34 2.58
C ILE A 260 -6.47 5.53 3.84
N VAL A 261 -6.01 4.28 3.93
CA VAL A 261 -6.32 3.39 5.05
C VAL A 261 -5.84 3.98 6.37
N TYR A 262 -4.61 4.44 6.45
CA TYR A 262 -4.00 4.81 7.74
C TYR A 262 -4.02 6.32 8.02
N ALA A 263 -3.81 7.17 7.01
CA ALA A 263 -3.77 8.62 7.15
C ALA A 263 -5.04 9.34 6.69
N LYS A 264 -5.95 8.63 5.99
CA LYS A 264 -7.09 9.18 5.26
C LYS A 264 -6.66 10.02 4.05
N SER A 265 -7.65 10.43 3.25
CA SER A 265 -7.42 11.07 1.96
C SER A 265 -7.02 12.55 2.07
N TYR A 266 -7.43 13.21 3.14
CA TYR A 266 -7.24 14.65 3.32
C TYR A 266 -6.72 14.97 4.72
N ALA A 267 -5.81 15.92 4.80
CA ALA A 267 -5.37 16.53 6.06
C ALA A 267 -6.19 17.77 6.40
N MET A 268 -6.25 18.09 7.68
CA MET A 268 -6.81 19.36 8.16
C MET A 268 -5.69 20.39 8.29
N PHE A 269 -5.93 21.61 7.82
CA PHE A 269 -4.98 22.71 7.88
C PHE A 269 -5.47 23.82 8.81
N GLY A 270 -4.56 24.40 9.58
CA GLY A 270 -4.84 25.47 10.53
C GLY A 270 -5.20 24.96 11.92
N LYS A 271 -5.34 25.91 12.87
CA LYS A 271 -5.64 25.58 14.26
C LYS A 271 -7.00 24.91 14.39
N PRO A 272 -7.07 23.68 14.93
CA PRO A 272 -8.35 22.98 15.08
C PRO A 272 -9.23 23.66 16.15
N THR A 273 -10.51 23.73 15.85
CA THR A 273 -11.60 24.10 16.77
C THR A 273 -12.70 23.06 16.62
N LEU A 274 -13.64 22.99 17.57
CA LEU A 274 -14.77 22.08 17.45
C LEU A 274 -15.52 22.27 16.14
N ASP A 275 -15.84 23.53 15.79
CA ASP A 275 -16.57 23.84 14.56
C ASP A 275 -15.79 23.40 13.31
N SER A 276 -14.48 23.69 13.24
CA SER A 276 -13.66 23.31 12.09
C SER A 276 -13.47 21.80 11.94
N VAL A 277 -13.44 21.06 13.05
CA VAL A 277 -13.43 19.59 13.04
C VAL A 277 -14.78 19.03 12.55
N LEU A 278 -15.90 19.61 13.00
CA LEU A 278 -17.23 19.22 12.53
C LEU A 278 -17.42 19.55 11.04
N ASP A 279 -16.99 20.70 10.59
CA ASP A 279 -17.01 21.08 9.17
C ASP A 279 -16.16 20.12 8.32
N PHE A 280 -14.97 19.75 8.81
CA PHE A 280 -14.12 18.78 8.15
C PHE A 280 -14.81 17.41 8.07
N GLN A 281 -15.40 16.95 9.17
CA GLN A 281 -16.12 15.68 9.21
C GLN A 281 -17.35 15.67 8.29
N ASN A 282 -18.10 16.75 8.27
CA ASN A 282 -19.26 16.90 7.37
C ASN A 282 -18.84 16.87 5.90
N LYS A 283 -17.68 17.46 5.57
CA LYS A 283 -17.15 17.51 4.21
C LYS A 283 -16.55 16.19 3.74
N HIS A 284 -15.82 15.49 4.61
CA HIS A 284 -15.00 14.33 4.24
C HIS A 284 -15.52 13.00 4.78
N GLY A 285 -16.52 13.00 5.69
CA GLY A 285 -17.10 11.77 6.25
C GLY A 285 -16.31 11.13 7.40
N TYR A 286 -15.21 11.75 7.84
CA TYR A 286 -14.37 11.25 8.95
C TYR A 286 -13.69 12.41 9.69
N VAL A 287 -13.29 12.16 10.94
CA VAL A 287 -12.48 13.11 11.72
C VAL A 287 -11.03 13.12 11.19
N PRO A 288 -10.33 14.27 11.19
CA PRO A 288 -8.98 14.37 10.63
C PRO A 288 -8.00 13.44 11.38
N LYS A 289 -7.23 12.66 10.62
CA LYS A 289 -6.13 11.84 11.12
C LYS A 289 -4.77 12.49 10.98
N VAL A 290 -4.68 13.49 10.12
CA VAL A 290 -3.49 14.32 9.92
C VAL A 290 -3.90 15.78 10.04
N ILE A 291 -3.20 16.53 10.88
CA ILE A 291 -3.47 17.96 11.12
C ILE A 291 -2.17 18.73 10.99
N SER A 292 -2.17 19.78 10.16
CA SER A 292 -1.04 20.68 9.98
C SER A 292 -1.38 22.07 10.55
N PHE A 293 -0.72 22.47 11.63
CA PHE A 293 -0.84 23.81 12.20
C PHE A 293 0.35 24.12 13.12
N ASN A 294 0.57 25.40 13.37
CA ASN A 294 1.63 25.88 14.28
C ASN A 294 3.02 25.34 13.93
N ASN A 295 3.39 25.39 12.64
CA ASN A 295 4.68 24.90 12.10
C ASN A 295 5.00 23.43 12.43
N ALA A 296 3.96 22.61 12.58
CA ALA A 296 4.09 21.19 12.83
C ALA A 296 3.01 20.39 12.09
N VAL A 297 3.24 19.09 11.94
CA VAL A 297 2.26 18.12 11.47
C VAL A 297 2.05 17.06 12.54
N TYR A 298 0.78 16.75 12.76
CA TYR A 298 0.34 15.81 13.79
C TYR A 298 -0.42 14.65 13.16
N GLY A 299 -0.04 13.42 13.54
CA GLY A 299 -0.83 12.22 13.29
C GLY A 299 -1.72 11.93 14.51
N VAL A 300 -2.99 11.62 14.29
CA VAL A 300 -4.00 11.47 15.35
C VAL A 300 -4.71 10.12 15.23
N ALA A 301 -4.76 9.36 16.30
CA ALA A 301 -5.45 8.07 16.36
C ALA A 301 -5.80 7.66 17.81
N GLU A 302 -6.48 6.52 17.96
CA GLU A 302 -6.82 5.94 19.28
C GLU A 302 -5.61 5.33 19.99
N THR A 303 -4.58 4.90 19.25
CA THR A 303 -3.35 4.33 19.79
C THR A 303 -2.12 5.09 19.30
N GLU A 304 -1.05 5.08 20.11
CA GLU A 304 0.23 5.70 19.75
C GLU A 304 0.79 5.14 18.44
N LYS A 305 0.74 3.82 18.26
CA LYS A 305 1.17 3.13 17.05
C LYS A 305 0.45 3.64 15.82
N ASN A 306 -0.87 3.77 15.88
CA ASN A 306 -1.66 4.25 14.75
C ASN A 306 -1.50 5.76 14.50
N ALA A 307 -1.27 6.57 15.55
CA ALA A 307 -0.96 7.98 15.40
C ALA A 307 0.39 8.19 14.72
N MET A 308 1.42 7.41 15.10
CA MET A 308 2.72 7.40 14.42
C MET A 308 2.59 6.95 12.97
N LEU A 309 1.85 5.89 12.71
CA LEU A 309 1.66 5.36 11.34
C LEU A 309 0.92 6.36 10.44
N ALA A 310 -0.08 7.08 10.97
CA ALA A 310 -0.76 8.16 10.23
C ALA A 310 0.22 9.28 9.85
N LEU A 311 1.10 9.68 10.77
CA LEU A 311 2.13 10.68 10.52
C LEU A 311 3.18 10.19 9.52
N GLU A 312 3.66 8.95 9.66
CA GLU A 312 4.63 8.35 8.73
C GLU A 312 4.08 8.28 7.30
N LEU A 313 2.80 7.92 7.14
CA LEU A 313 2.17 7.90 5.81
C LEU A 313 1.89 9.31 5.27
N ALA A 314 1.63 10.30 6.12
CA ALA A 314 1.59 11.69 5.67
C ALA A 314 2.96 12.17 5.14
N GLN A 315 4.06 11.77 5.80
CA GLN A 315 5.43 12.06 5.35
C GLN A 315 5.76 11.30 4.05
N ASP A 316 5.41 10.02 3.97
CA ASP A 316 5.59 9.20 2.77
C ASP A 316 4.83 9.80 1.58
N GLY A 317 3.58 10.19 1.78
CA GLY A 317 2.75 10.84 0.75
C GLY A 317 3.30 12.18 0.27
N ALA A 318 3.82 12.99 1.19
CA ALA A 318 4.50 14.24 0.84
C ALA A 318 5.76 14.00 -0.01
N LEU A 319 6.53 12.96 0.31
CA LEU A 319 7.70 12.57 -0.47
C LEU A 319 7.31 12.01 -1.84
N VAL A 320 6.28 11.18 -1.91
CA VAL A 320 5.73 10.66 -3.18
C VAL A 320 5.27 11.81 -4.09
N GLU A 321 4.54 12.79 -3.54
CA GLU A 321 4.10 13.97 -4.30
C GLU A 321 5.28 14.78 -4.84
N LYS A 322 6.31 15.02 -4.01
CA LYS A 322 7.55 15.69 -4.42
C LYS A 322 8.23 14.94 -5.57
N LEU A 323 8.39 13.62 -5.44
CA LEU A 323 9.05 12.77 -6.43
C LEU A 323 8.26 12.66 -7.74
N ALA A 324 6.92 12.65 -7.67
CA ALA A 324 6.07 12.68 -8.86
C ALA A 324 6.30 13.93 -9.74
N GLY A 325 6.88 14.98 -9.17
CA GLY A 325 7.32 16.17 -9.90
C GLY A 325 8.31 15.89 -11.02
N ALA A 326 9.13 14.83 -10.92
CA ALA A 326 10.04 14.39 -11.97
C ALA A 326 9.32 13.85 -13.22
N PHE A 327 8.04 13.50 -13.07
CA PHE A 327 7.24 12.79 -14.08
C PHE A 327 5.90 13.49 -14.34
N GLY A 328 5.90 14.80 -14.49
CA GLY A 328 4.74 15.61 -14.84
C GLY A 328 3.82 15.98 -13.65
N GLY A 329 4.25 15.70 -12.43
CA GLY A 329 3.51 15.97 -11.18
C GLY A 329 2.60 14.83 -10.75
N ILE A 330 2.07 14.97 -9.52
CA ILE A 330 1.20 13.96 -8.91
C ILE A 330 -0.13 13.82 -9.68
N GLU A 331 -0.61 12.59 -9.78
CA GLU A 331 -1.98 12.26 -10.18
C GLU A 331 -2.65 11.50 -9.04
N TYR A 332 -3.54 12.19 -8.34
CA TYR A 332 -4.29 11.61 -7.23
C TYR A 332 -5.31 10.58 -7.72
N MET A 333 -5.69 9.69 -6.82
CA MET A 333 -6.79 8.76 -7.06
C MET A 333 -8.11 9.52 -7.28
N THR A 334 -8.98 8.96 -8.12
CA THR A 334 -10.32 9.52 -8.36
C THR A 334 -11.20 9.42 -7.11
N ASP A 335 -12.25 10.25 -7.04
CA ASP A 335 -13.21 10.18 -5.92
C ASP A 335 -13.86 8.80 -5.79
N ALA A 336 -14.19 8.16 -6.90
CA ALA A 336 -14.78 6.81 -6.88
C ALA A 336 -13.80 5.76 -6.32
N ALA A 337 -12.52 5.85 -6.66
CA ALA A 337 -11.46 4.98 -6.13
C ALA A 337 -11.23 5.23 -4.64
N ARG A 338 -11.17 6.50 -4.23
CA ARG A 338 -11.05 6.93 -2.84
C ARG A 338 -12.21 6.40 -1.99
N GLU A 339 -13.45 6.64 -2.42
CA GLU A 339 -14.66 6.20 -1.71
C GLU A 339 -14.72 4.68 -1.56
N PHE A 340 -14.28 3.95 -2.59
CA PHE A 340 -14.18 2.50 -2.49
C PHE A 340 -13.25 2.07 -1.35
N ILE A 341 -12.02 2.63 -1.27
CA ILE A 341 -11.04 2.26 -0.24
C ILE A 341 -11.53 2.68 1.15
N GLU A 342 -12.08 3.89 1.30
CA GLU A 342 -12.56 4.40 2.59
C GLU A 342 -13.69 3.55 3.19
N ASN A 343 -14.50 2.89 2.36
CA ASN A 343 -15.65 2.09 2.76
C ASN A 343 -15.43 0.56 2.67
N TRP A 344 -14.25 0.11 2.24
CA TRP A 344 -14.00 -1.31 2.03
C TRP A 344 -13.78 -2.05 3.36
N GLU A 345 -14.60 -3.09 3.62
CA GLU A 345 -14.59 -3.88 4.88
C GLU A 345 -13.22 -4.51 5.18
N VAL A 346 -12.51 -4.94 4.14
CA VAL A 346 -11.20 -5.58 4.28
C VAL A 346 -10.17 -4.65 4.91
N GLU A 347 -10.21 -3.37 4.56
CA GLU A 347 -9.30 -2.37 5.12
C GLU A 347 -9.67 -2.01 6.57
N SER A 348 -10.95 -2.02 6.90
CA SER A 348 -11.40 -1.90 8.28
C SER A 348 -10.91 -3.07 9.16
N TYR A 349 -10.85 -4.29 8.61
CA TYR A 349 -10.27 -5.44 9.29
C TYR A 349 -8.76 -5.27 9.48
N ARG A 350 -8.02 -4.84 8.46
CA ARG A 350 -6.57 -4.58 8.52
C ARG A 350 -6.21 -3.57 9.60
N GLN A 351 -6.96 -2.46 9.70
CA GLN A 351 -6.75 -1.44 10.73
C GLN A 351 -6.91 -1.99 12.17
N LYS A 352 -7.87 -2.91 12.38
CA LYS A 352 -8.15 -3.49 13.71
C LYS A 352 -7.10 -4.53 14.16
N GLN A 353 -6.32 -5.09 13.21
CA GLN A 353 -5.28 -6.08 13.51
C GLN A 353 -3.92 -5.45 13.82
N MET A 354 -3.73 -4.21 13.49
CA MET A 354 -2.49 -3.44 13.71
C MET A 354 -2.52 -2.63 14.99
#